data_148e101321d8b91335696ada9c41d815
#
_entry.id   148e101321d8b91335696ada9c41d815
#
_cell.length_a   1.000
_cell.length_b   1.000
_cell.length_c   1.000
_cell.angle_alpha   90.00
_cell.angle_beta   90.00
_cell.angle_gamma   90.00
#
_symmetry.space_group_name_H-M   'P 1'
#
loop_
_entity.id
_entity.type
_entity.pdbx_description
1 polymer ?
#
loop_
_entity_poly.entity_id
_entity_poly.type
_entity_poly.pdbx_seq_one_letter_code
_entity_poly.pdbx_strand_id
1 'polypeptide(L)'
;MAAKRKGQAKEKADTKKPSRGKRSAAKRRETVSQRIASKIAKALAHPLRVQILTILNDRVASPNELSKELEEGLSQVSYHVKVLRDFKMIEMTGTEPRRGAVEHYYRATSKVYVPSWVAALWPKSIRAGTSGVILEEIEVDLVESGEAGLLADRPDEVMSRDSQTVDGQAREDIEQAAAEFFERVERAGTESAKRLRNGEGDGEEIQTSAAVMVFRSLKGKKLKVNEQR
;
A
#
# COMPACT_ATOMS: atom_id res chain seq x y z
N MET A 1 -53.25 -24.20 -48.50
CA MET A 1 -52.88 -23.96 -47.09
C MET A 1 -51.49 -23.31 -47.07
N ALA A 2 -51.39 -22.05 -46.66
CA ALA A 2 -50.18 -21.26 -46.77
C ALA A 2 -49.38 -21.30 -45.43
N ALA A 3 -48.11 -21.72 -45.52
CA ALA A 3 -47.19 -21.71 -44.37
C ALA A 3 -46.39 -20.38 -44.37
N LYS A 4 -46.61 -19.59 -43.31
CA LYS A 4 -45.90 -18.33 -43.00
C LYS A 4 -44.47 -18.60 -42.55
N ARG A 5 -43.48 -18.15 -43.33
CA ARG A 5 -42.09 -18.04 -42.89
C ARG A 5 -41.91 -16.80 -42.02
N LYS A 6 -41.54 -16.95 -40.76
CA LYS A 6 -41.10 -15.88 -39.84
C LYS A 6 -39.61 -15.60 -40.12
N GLY A 7 -39.31 -14.36 -40.54
CA GLY A 7 -37.96 -13.87 -40.67
C GLY A 7 -37.34 -13.58 -39.29
N GLN A 8 -36.17 -14.15 -39.01
CA GLN A 8 -35.34 -13.75 -37.89
C GLN A 8 -34.52 -12.53 -38.26
N ALA A 9 -34.79 -11.42 -37.62
CA ALA A 9 -33.96 -10.22 -37.67
C ALA A 9 -32.70 -10.47 -36.86
N LYS A 10 -31.53 -10.51 -37.51
CA LYS A 10 -30.21 -10.47 -36.87
C LYS A 10 -29.94 -9.05 -36.40
N GLU A 11 -29.98 -8.84 -35.08
CA GLU A 11 -29.53 -7.63 -34.43
C GLU A 11 -27.99 -7.57 -34.55
N LYS A 12 -27.49 -6.67 -35.40
CA LYS A 12 -26.07 -6.36 -35.51
C LYS A 12 -25.67 -5.49 -34.34
N ALA A 13 -24.98 -6.05 -33.34
CA ALA A 13 -24.29 -5.30 -32.31
C ALA A 13 -23.23 -4.41 -32.95
N ASP A 14 -23.46 -3.10 -32.91
CA ASP A 14 -22.59 -2.06 -33.44
C ASP A 14 -21.44 -1.83 -32.42
N THR A 15 -20.37 -2.61 -32.54
CA THR A 15 -19.16 -2.44 -31.74
C THR A 15 -18.37 -1.23 -32.28
N LYS A 16 -18.75 -0.06 -31.80
CA LYS A 16 -18.10 1.22 -32.12
C LYS A 16 -16.64 1.20 -31.65
N LYS A 17 -15.70 1.00 -32.56
CA LYS A 17 -14.25 1.08 -32.29
C LYS A 17 -13.89 2.45 -31.70
N PRO A 18 -13.13 2.51 -30.59
CA PRO A 18 -12.77 3.76 -29.96
C PRO A 18 -11.97 4.67 -30.91
N SER A 19 -12.28 5.96 -30.92
CA SER A 19 -11.66 6.95 -31.80
C SER A 19 -10.15 7.06 -31.56
N ARG A 20 -9.40 7.44 -32.61
CA ARG A 20 -7.93 7.56 -32.62
C ARG A 20 -7.40 8.44 -31.46
N GLY A 21 -8.15 9.48 -31.05
CA GLY A 21 -7.83 10.35 -29.93
C GLY A 21 -7.96 9.68 -28.58
N LYS A 22 -8.97 8.81 -28.37
CA LYS A 22 -9.13 8.05 -27.12
C LYS A 22 -8.03 6.99 -26.95
N ARG A 23 -7.57 6.36 -28.04
CA ARG A 23 -6.44 5.41 -28.02
C ARG A 23 -5.10 6.09 -27.70
N SER A 24 -4.85 7.30 -28.19
CA SER A 24 -3.62 8.04 -27.87
C SER A 24 -3.58 8.52 -26.43
N ALA A 25 -4.72 8.97 -25.87
CA ALA A 25 -4.84 9.37 -24.48
C ALA A 25 -4.69 8.18 -23.51
N ALA A 26 -5.29 7.02 -23.84
CA ALA A 26 -5.12 5.79 -23.06
C ALA A 26 -3.65 5.31 -23.07
N LYS A 27 -3.01 5.29 -24.24
CA LYS A 27 -1.59 4.93 -24.37
C LYS A 27 -0.66 5.91 -23.62
N ARG A 28 -1.00 7.21 -23.58
CA ARG A 28 -0.26 8.21 -22.82
C ARG A 28 -0.45 8.05 -21.32
N ARG A 29 -1.64 7.69 -20.87
CA ARG A 29 -1.91 7.37 -19.45
C ARG A 29 -1.16 6.11 -19.01
N GLU A 30 -1.16 5.06 -19.82
CA GLU A 30 -0.42 3.81 -19.57
C GLU A 30 1.09 4.05 -19.44
N THR A 31 1.70 4.88 -20.31
CA THR A 31 3.13 5.22 -20.19
C THR A 31 3.46 6.06 -18.95
N VAL A 32 2.57 6.96 -18.51
CA VAL A 32 2.74 7.73 -17.27
C VAL A 32 2.65 6.79 -16.06
N SER A 33 1.65 5.91 -16.04
CA SER A 33 1.47 4.91 -15.00
C SER A 33 2.68 3.97 -14.88
N GLN A 34 3.21 3.49 -16.00
CA GLN A 34 4.42 2.65 -16.02
C GLN A 34 5.66 3.38 -15.48
N ARG A 35 5.81 4.68 -15.76
CA ARG A 35 6.90 5.49 -15.21
C ARG A 35 6.78 5.67 -13.70
N ILE A 36 5.57 5.91 -13.20
CA ILE A 36 5.31 6.01 -11.76
C ILE A 36 5.59 4.66 -11.09
N ALA A 37 5.08 3.56 -11.63
CA ALA A 37 5.33 2.21 -11.15
C ALA A 37 6.83 1.89 -11.08
N SER A 38 7.58 2.22 -12.14
CA SER A 38 9.03 2.02 -12.16
C SER A 38 9.78 2.85 -11.12
N LYS A 39 9.32 4.08 -10.82
CA LYS A 39 9.90 4.91 -9.76
C LYS A 39 9.64 4.31 -8.38
N ILE A 40 8.40 3.93 -8.10
CA ILE A 40 8.02 3.29 -6.83
C ILE A 40 8.81 1.98 -6.66
N ALA A 41 8.87 1.14 -7.70
CA ALA A 41 9.63 -0.10 -7.67
C ALA A 41 11.11 0.13 -7.32
N LYS A 42 11.75 1.14 -7.93
CA LYS A 42 13.14 1.49 -7.64
C LYS A 42 13.32 2.04 -6.22
N ALA A 43 12.39 2.84 -5.74
CA ALA A 43 12.44 3.39 -4.39
C ALA A 43 12.32 2.27 -3.35
N LEU A 44 11.41 1.31 -3.54
CA LEU A 44 11.13 0.21 -2.61
C LEU A 44 11.96 -1.07 -2.90
N ALA A 45 12.93 -1.01 -3.82
CA ALA A 45 13.76 -2.16 -4.17
C ALA A 45 14.73 -2.64 -3.08
N HIS A 46 14.75 -2.00 -1.93
CA HIS A 46 15.64 -2.35 -0.82
C HIS A 46 14.83 -2.44 0.48
N PRO A 47 14.94 -3.54 1.27
CA PRO A 47 14.16 -3.73 2.50
C PRO A 47 14.29 -2.55 3.48
N LEU A 48 15.52 -2.07 3.73
CA LEU A 48 15.76 -0.94 4.62
C LEU A 48 15.01 0.34 4.20
N ARG A 49 14.77 0.57 2.90
CA ARG A 49 13.96 1.72 2.46
C ARG A 49 12.47 1.55 2.77
N VAL A 50 11.99 0.32 2.75
CA VAL A 50 10.61 0.01 3.15
C VAL A 50 10.47 0.29 4.65
N GLN A 51 11.37 -0.23 5.49
CA GLN A 51 11.37 0.01 6.95
C GLN A 51 11.46 1.51 7.28
N ILE A 52 12.40 2.24 6.68
CA ILE A 52 12.51 3.70 6.86
C ILE A 52 11.19 4.39 6.48
N LEU A 53 10.57 3.98 5.40
CA LEU A 53 9.34 4.60 4.92
C LEU A 53 8.15 4.27 5.83
N THR A 54 8.08 3.06 6.40
CA THR A 54 7.08 2.68 7.39
C THR A 54 7.17 3.60 8.60
N ILE A 55 8.33 3.76 9.21
CA ILE A 55 8.53 4.67 10.35
C ILE A 55 8.16 6.12 10.00
N LEU A 56 8.59 6.60 8.81
CA LEU A 56 8.31 7.97 8.39
C LEU A 56 6.85 8.22 7.95
N ASN A 57 6.06 7.17 7.72
CA ASN A 57 4.61 7.27 7.55
C ASN A 57 3.90 7.60 8.87
N ASP A 58 4.42 7.07 9.96
CA ASP A 58 3.78 7.18 11.27
C ASP A 58 4.26 8.42 12.03
N ARG A 59 5.54 8.76 11.93
CA ARG A 59 6.14 9.89 12.63
C ARG A 59 7.23 10.61 11.85
N VAL A 60 7.60 11.79 12.35
CA VAL A 60 8.78 12.52 11.90
C VAL A 60 10.02 11.90 12.55
N ALA A 61 11.08 11.66 11.78
CA ALA A 61 12.35 11.17 12.30
C ALA A 61 13.56 11.71 11.52
N SER A 62 14.70 11.75 12.21
CA SER A 62 16.00 12.05 11.61
C SER A 62 16.73 10.75 11.19
N PRO A 63 17.72 10.81 10.26
CA PRO A 63 18.54 9.65 9.93
C PRO A 63 19.28 9.04 11.12
N ASN A 64 19.59 9.84 12.14
CA ASN A 64 20.25 9.36 13.35
C ASN A 64 19.28 8.56 14.24
N GLU A 65 18.04 8.99 14.38
CA GLU A 65 17.00 8.27 15.09
C GLU A 65 16.68 6.95 14.38
N LEU A 66 16.46 7.01 13.05
CA LEU A 66 16.24 5.82 12.21
C LEU A 66 17.39 4.82 12.29
N SER A 67 18.64 5.31 12.32
CA SER A 67 19.83 4.45 12.45
C SER A 67 19.84 3.66 13.77
N LYS A 68 19.45 4.29 14.86
CA LYS A 68 19.37 3.65 16.18
C LYS A 68 18.25 2.65 16.29
N GLU A 69 17.06 3.00 15.78
CA GLU A 69 15.86 2.18 15.83
C GLU A 69 15.95 0.94 14.94
N LEU A 70 16.54 1.09 13.76
CA LEU A 70 16.72 0.00 12.80
C LEU A 70 18.03 -0.79 13.02
N GLU A 71 18.83 -0.40 14.02
CA GLU A 71 20.15 -0.99 14.32
C GLU A 71 21.09 -1.02 13.10
N GLU A 72 20.94 -0.03 12.20
CA GLU A 72 21.68 0.08 10.96
C GLU A 72 22.68 1.25 10.98
N GLY A 73 23.74 1.16 10.19
CA GLY A 73 24.77 2.21 10.13
C GLY A 73 24.22 3.55 9.64
N LEU A 74 24.51 4.67 10.35
CA LEU A 74 24.04 6.02 10.00
C LEU A 74 24.32 6.41 8.55
N SER A 75 25.49 6.05 8.00
CA SER A 75 25.85 6.33 6.61
C SER A 75 24.93 5.62 5.62
N GLN A 76 24.57 4.38 5.92
CA GLN A 76 23.66 3.56 5.11
C GLN A 76 22.25 4.12 5.17
N VAL A 77 21.73 4.40 6.36
CA VAL A 77 20.41 5.01 6.56
C VAL A 77 20.33 6.37 5.85
N SER A 78 21.34 7.23 6.03
CA SER A 78 21.40 8.55 5.38
C SER A 78 21.39 8.45 3.85
N TYR A 79 22.08 7.45 3.29
CA TYR A 79 22.04 7.17 1.85
C TYR A 79 20.61 6.79 1.41
N HIS A 80 19.94 5.90 2.13
CA HIS A 80 18.59 5.47 1.77
C HIS A 80 17.53 6.56 1.98
N VAL A 81 17.66 7.39 3.01
CA VAL A 81 16.83 8.60 3.21
C VAL A 81 17.01 9.56 2.03
N LYS A 82 18.24 9.80 1.58
CA LYS A 82 18.51 10.62 0.39
C LYS A 82 17.81 10.04 -0.86
N VAL A 83 17.91 8.73 -1.07
CA VAL A 83 17.24 8.05 -2.19
C VAL A 83 15.73 8.24 -2.13
N LEU A 84 15.10 8.02 -0.98
CA LEU A 84 13.65 8.21 -0.81
C LEU A 84 13.22 9.66 -1.05
N ARG A 85 14.01 10.64 -0.60
CA ARG A 85 13.79 12.06 -0.87
C ARG A 85 13.87 12.38 -2.37
N ASP A 86 14.89 11.84 -3.06
CA ASP A 86 15.08 12.06 -4.51
C ASP A 86 13.92 11.46 -5.32
N PHE A 87 13.30 10.38 -4.82
CA PHE A 87 12.04 9.82 -5.35
C PHE A 87 10.79 10.57 -4.92
N LYS A 88 10.91 11.60 -4.06
CA LYS A 88 9.81 12.39 -3.49
C LYS A 88 8.82 11.55 -2.68
N MET A 89 9.29 10.51 -2.02
CA MET A 89 8.50 9.69 -1.12
C MET A 89 8.51 10.21 0.31
N ILE A 90 9.52 11.03 0.63
CA ILE A 90 9.64 11.75 1.91
C ILE A 90 9.96 13.22 1.65
N GLU A 91 9.61 14.06 2.60
CA GLU A 91 9.94 15.48 2.62
C GLU A 91 10.63 15.86 3.92
N MET A 92 11.43 16.89 3.86
CA MET A 92 12.06 17.47 5.05
C MET A 92 11.05 18.37 5.75
N THR A 93 10.80 18.12 7.02
CA THR A 93 9.84 18.87 7.85
C THR A 93 10.49 19.91 8.74
N GLY A 94 11.78 19.74 9.04
CA GLY A 94 12.52 20.66 9.90
C GLY A 94 13.99 20.34 10.00
N THR A 95 14.70 21.22 10.73
CA THR A 95 16.12 21.05 11.05
C THR A 95 16.39 21.47 12.48
N GLU A 96 17.28 20.80 13.17
CA GLU A 96 17.75 21.19 14.50
C GLU A 96 19.27 21.32 14.52
N PRO A 97 19.82 22.40 15.11
CA PRO A 97 21.24 22.52 15.31
C PRO A 97 21.72 21.50 16.38
N ARG A 98 22.73 20.72 16.05
CA ARG A 98 23.41 19.80 16.97
C ARG A 98 24.90 20.20 17.05
N ARG A 99 25.62 19.72 18.06
CA ARG A 99 27.07 20.06 18.25
C ARG A 99 27.86 19.81 16.96
N GLY A 100 28.14 20.89 16.21
CA GLY A 100 28.96 20.86 14.98
C GLY A 100 28.24 20.36 13.71
N ALA A 101 26.92 20.13 13.73
CA ALA A 101 26.14 19.68 12.59
C ALA A 101 24.70 20.20 12.63
N VAL A 102 23.98 20.02 11.54
CA VAL A 102 22.52 20.27 11.47
C VAL A 102 21.83 18.91 11.25
N GLU A 103 20.94 18.56 12.15
CA GLU A 103 20.10 17.37 12.04
C GLU A 103 18.86 17.71 11.22
N HIS A 104 18.58 16.89 10.22
CA HIS A 104 17.43 17.06 9.34
C HIS A 104 16.35 16.04 9.68
N TYR A 105 15.09 16.49 9.76
CA TYR A 105 13.94 15.66 10.08
C TYR A 105 13.08 15.45 8.85
N TYR A 106 12.57 14.24 8.69
CA TYR A 106 11.82 13.83 7.51
C TYR A 106 10.49 13.18 7.92
N ARG A 107 9.53 13.24 7.00
CA ARG A 107 8.25 12.54 7.06
C ARG A 107 7.91 12.02 5.67
N ALA A 108 7.12 10.94 5.58
CA ALA A 108 6.60 10.48 4.30
C ALA A 108 5.61 11.50 3.72
N THR A 109 5.67 11.70 2.39
CA THR A 109 4.80 12.65 1.68
C THR A 109 3.37 12.15 1.52
N SER A 110 3.19 10.82 1.49
CA SER A 110 1.90 10.14 1.49
C SER A 110 2.11 8.71 1.97
N LYS A 111 1.10 8.11 2.61
CA LYS A 111 1.13 6.68 2.92
C LYS A 111 1.28 5.89 1.62
N VAL A 112 2.31 5.07 1.54
CA VAL A 112 2.63 4.35 0.30
C VAL A 112 1.74 3.12 0.19
N TYR A 113 0.57 3.30 -0.41
CA TYR A 113 -0.17 2.17 -0.96
C TYR A 113 0.47 1.76 -2.30
N VAL A 114 0.88 0.50 -2.41
CA VAL A 114 1.41 -0.06 -3.66
C VAL A 114 0.29 -0.82 -4.35
N PRO A 115 -0.34 -0.26 -5.40
CA PRO A 115 -1.39 -0.97 -6.13
C PRO A 115 -0.89 -2.30 -6.69
N SER A 116 -1.76 -3.29 -6.78
CA SER A 116 -1.43 -4.64 -7.29
C SER A 116 -0.78 -4.61 -8.68
N TRP A 117 -1.23 -3.73 -9.57
CA TRP A 117 -0.66 -3.55 -10.91
C TRP A 117 0.78 -3.00 -10.89
N VAL A 118 1.15 -2.20 -9.87
CA VAL A 118 2.54 -1.74 -9.65
C VAL A 118 3.39 -2.90 -9.13
N ALA A 119 2.89 -3.60 -8.11
CA ALA A 119 3.58 -4.74 -7.53
C ALA A 119 3.78 -5.87 -8.56
N ALA A 120 2.85 -6.06 -9.49
CA ALA A 120 2.96 -7.04 -10.57
C ALA A 120 4.18 -6.82 -11.49
N LEU A 121 4.67 -5.57 -11.60
CA LEU A 121 5.85 -5.21 -12.39
C LEU A 121 7.16 -5.47 -11.65
N TRP A 122 7.10 -5.81 -10.36
CA TRP A 122 8.30 -6.05 -9.56
C TRP A 122 8.82 -7.48 -9.72
N PRO A 123 10.12 -7.70 -9.63
CA PRO A 123 10.69 -9.03 -9.47
C PRO A 123 10.09 -9.75 -8.26
N LYS A 124 9.97 -11.08 -8.35
CA LYS A 124 9.39 -11.90 -7.27
C LYS A 124 10.11 -11.70 -5.93
N SER A 125 11.44 -11.56 -5.96
CA SER A 125 12.26 -11.30 -4.76
C SER A 125 11.89 -9.99 -4.06
N ILE A 126 11.68 -8.91 -4.81
CA ILE A 126 11.29 -7.60 -4.26
C ILE A 126 9.89 -7.69 -3.64
N ARG A 127 8.92 -8.33 -4.34
CA ARG A 127 7.58 -8.52 -3.81
C ARG A 127 7.59 -9.31 -2.49
N ALA A 128 8.37 -10.40 -2.46
CA ALA A 128 8.47 -11.23 -1.26
C ALA A 128 9.11 -10.47 -0.09
N GLY A 129 10.19 -9.73 -0.33
CA GLY A 129 10.83 -8.91 0.70
C GLY A 129 9.92 -7.81 1.25
N THR A 130 9.25 -7.05 0.37
CA THR A 130 8.31 -6.01 0.80
C THR A 130 7.13 -6.59 1.59
N SER A 131 6.57 -7.72 1.15
CA SER A 131 5.48 -8.39 1.89
C SER A 131 5.96 -8.90 3.25
N GLY A 132 7.20 -9.35 3.37
CA GLY A 132 7.79 -9.79 4.63
C GLY A 132 7.86 -8.66 5.64
N VAL A 133 8.41 -7.52 5.26
CA VAL A 133 8.49 -6.32 6.13
C VAL A 133 7.10 -5.88 6.60
N ILE A 134 6.13 -5.75 5.68
CA ILE A 134 4.77 -5.32 6.05
C ILE A 134 4.11 -6.32 7.01
N LEU A 135 4.32 -7.63 6.82
CA LEU A 135 3.79 -8.64 7.72
C LEU A 135 4.42 -8.58 9.11
N GLU A 136 5.72 -8.35 9.18
CA GLU A 136 6.46 -8.20 10.43
C GLU A 136 5.94 -6.99 11.23
N GLU A 137 5.76 -5.84 10.58
CA GLU A 137 5.17 -4.64 11.19
C GLU A 137 3.74 -4.88 11.72
N ILE A 138 2.90 -5.54 10.93
CA ILE A 138 1.53 -5.88 11.36
C ILE A 138 1.57 -6.85 12.56
N GLU A 139 2.49 -7.82 12.57
CA GLU A 139 2.64 -8.76 13.67
C GLU A 139 3.07 -8.06 14.94
N VAL A 140 4.05 -7.17 14.87
CA VAL A 140 4.52 -6.36 16.01
C VAL A 140 3.38 -5.50 16.56
N ASP A 141 2.70 -4.71 15.71
CA ASP A 141 1.55 -3.88 16.11
C ASP A 141 0.46 -4.70 16.84
N LEU A 142 0.12 -5.89 16.30
CA LEU A 142 -0.89 -6.76 16.88
C LEU A 142 -0.47 -7.35 18.22
N VAL A 143 0.80 -7.76 18.36
CA VAL A 143 1.33 -8.32 19.60
C VAL A 143 1.38 -7.26 20.69
N GLU A 144 1.95 -6.10 20.40
CA GLU A 144 2.05 -4.98 21.36
C GLU A 144 0.67 -4.47 21.78
N SER A 145 -0.26 -4.30 20.84
CA SER A 145 -1.64 -3.91 21.14
C SER A 145 -2.36 -4.98 21.98
N GLY A 146 -2.11 -6.26 21.71
CA GLY A 146 -2.67 -7.38 22.48
C GLY A 146 -2.13 -7.44 23.90
N GLU A 147 -0.81 -7.28 24.11
CA GLU A 147 -0.17 -7.23 25.41
C GLU A 147 -0.61 -6.02 26.24
N ALA A 148 -0.86 -4.89 25.58
CA ALA A 148 -1.42 -3.68 26.19
C ALA A 148 -2.93 -3.80 26.48
N GLY A 149 -3.61 -4.89 26.04
CA GLY A 149 -5.04 -5.10 26.23
C GLY A 149 -5.94 -4.28 25.31
N LEU A 150 -5.35 -3.59 24.33
CA LEU A 150 -6.09 -2.66 23.44
C LEU A 150 -7.01 -3.39 22.45
N LEU A 151 -6.70 -4.63 22.04
CA LEU A 151 -7.48 -5.40 21.06
C LEU A 151 -8.89 -5.82 21.52
N ALA A 152 -9.24 -5.58 22.79
CA ALA A 152 -10.55 -5.92 23.35
C ALA A 152 -11.15 -4.77 24.15
N ASP A 153 -10.54 -3.61 24.11
CA ASP A 153 -10.94 -2.47 24.95
C ASP A 153 -12.16 -1.72 24.39
N ARG A 154 -12.33 -1.76 23.09
CA ARG A 154 -13.41 -1.03 22.39
C ARG A 154 -14.33 -1.98 21.62
N PRO A 155 -15.66 -1.78 21.70
CA PRO A 155 -16.63 -2.61 20.99
C PRO A 155 -16.68 -2.35 19.46
N ASP A 156 -16.04 -1.28 18.99
CA ASP A 156 -15.96 -0.87 17.59
C ASP A 156 -14.68 -1.35 16.87
N GLU A 157 -13.84 -2.13 17.56
CA GLU A 157 -12.72 -2.81 16.91
C GLU A 157 -13.18 -3.92 16.00
N VAL A 158 -12.64 -3.92 14.76
CA VAL A 158 -13.03 -4.88 13.73
C VAL A 158 -11.88 -5.81 13.40
N MET A 159 -12.03 -7.08 13.78
CA MET A 159 -11.12 -8.14 13.35
C MET A 159 -11.92 -9.17 12.54
N SER A 160 -11.65 -9.28 11.24
CA SER A 160 -12.35 -10.20 10.36
C SER A 160 -11.42 -10.94 9.43
N ARG A 161 -11.72 -12.21 9.21
CA ARG A 161 -11.02 -13.05 8.26
C ARG A 161 -12.01 -13.86 7.45
N ASP A 162 -11.92 -13.76 6.12
CA ASP A 162 -12.67 -14.61 5.19
C ASP A 162 -11.70 -15.42 4.31
N SER A 163 -12.15 -16.61 3.88
CA SER A 163 -11.37 -17.49 3.02
C SER A 163 -12.29 -18.21 2.05
N GLN A 164 -12.27 -17.76 0.78
CA GLN A 164 -13.15 -18.26 -0.26
C GLN A 164 -12.34 -18.76 -1.47
N THR A 165 -12.97 -19.64 -2.25
CA THR A 165 -12.49 -19.98 -3.59
C THR A 165 -13.22 -19.10 -4.59
N VAL A 166 -12.47 -18.24 -5.29
CA VAL A 166 -13.02 -17.24 -6.21
C VAL A 166 -12.40 -17.41 -7.60
N ASP A 167 -13.12 -16.96 -8.61
CA ASP A 167 -12.62 -16.84 -9.99
C ASP A 167 -11.79 -15.56 -10.19
N GLY A 168 -11.35 -15.32 -11.42
CA GLY A 168 -10.52 -14.17 -11.75
C GLY A 168 -11.24 -12.83 -11.57
N GLN A 169 -12.54 -12.77 -11.93
CA GLN A 169 -13.33 -11.55 -11.82
C GLN A 169 -13.56 -11.18 -10.35
N ALA A 170 -14.02 -12.11 -9.54
CA ALA A 170 -14.23 -11.88 -8.11
C ALA A 170 -12.93 -11.51 -7.38
N ARG A 171 -11.77 -12.04 -7.84
CA ARG A 171 -10.48 -11.62 -7.32
C ARG A 171 -10.17 -10.16 -7.64
N GLU A 172 -10.42 -9.70 -8.86
CA GLU A 172 -10.26 -8.30 -9.25
C GLU A 172 -11.17 -7.37 -8.45
N ASP A 173 -12.43 -7.77 -8.24
CA ASP A 173 -13.39 -7.04 -7.42
C ASP A 173 -12.93 -6.91 -5.96
N ILE A 174 -12.36 -7.97 -5.38
CA ILE A 174 -11.78 -7.95 -4.02
C ILE A 174 -10.56 -7.02 -3.96
N GLU A 175 -9.67 -7.05 -4.96
CA GLU A 175 -8.50 -6.18 -5.02
C GLU A 175 -8.92 -4.70 -5.14
N GLN A 176 -9.98 -4.41 -5.90
CA GLN A 176 -10.54 -3.07 -6.01
C GLN A 176 -11.16 -2.61 -4.69
N ALA A 177 -11.93 -3.45 -4.02
CA ALA A 177 -12.51 -3.13 -2.70
C ALA A 177 -11.43 -2.85 -1.64
N ALA A 178 -10.32 -3.58 -1.66
CA ALA A 178 -9.18 -3.31 -0.79
C ALA A 178 -8.53 -1.94 -1.08
N ALA A 179 -8.39 -1.56 -2.35
CA ALA A 179 -7.89 -0.24 -2.74
C ALA A 179 -8.82 0.89 -2.26
N GLU A 180 -10.12 0.75 -2.46
CA GLU A 180 -11.14 1.71 -2.00
C GLU A 180 -11.14 1.85 -0.48
N PHE A 181 -10.92 0.76 0.25
CA PHE A 181 -10.77 0.78 1.70
C PHE A 181 -9.60 1.70 2.11
N PHE A 182 -8.43 1.52 1.53
CA PHE A 182 -7.27 2.37 1.86
C PHE A 182 -7.46 3.83 1.49
N GLU A 183 -8.09 4.15 0.36
CA GLU A 183 -8.44 5.53 0.00
C GLU A 183 -9.36 6.18 1.06
N ARG A 184 -10.29 5.41 1.61
CA ARG A 184 -11.19 5.89 2.67
C ARG A 184 -10.46 6.11 4.00
N VAL A 185 -9.56 5.21 4.38
CA VAL A 185 -8.72 5.35 5.59
C VAL A 185 -7.83 6.58 5.47
N GLU A 186 -7.14 6.78 4.35
CA GLU A 186 -6.29 7.96 4.12
C GLU A 186 -7.09 9.26 4.18
N ARG A 187 -8.28 9.29 3.57
CA ARG A 187 -9.17 10.45 3.63
C ARG A 187 -9.61 10.75 5.05
N ALA A 188 -10.07 9.75 5.80
CA ALA A 188 -10.48 9.88 7.19
C ALA A 188 -9.34 10.43 8.07
N GLY A 189 -8.13 9.90 7.93
CA GLY A 189 -6.94 10.38 8.63
C GLY A 189 -6.59 11.82 8.28
N THR A 190 -6.67 12.19 7.01
CA THR A 190 -6.40 13.56 6.53
C THR A 190 -7.43 14.57 7.11
N GLU A 191 -8.70 14.20 7.13
CA GLU A 191 -9.77 15.04 7.67
C GLU A 191 -9.69 15.13 9.20
N SER A 192 -9.35 14.03 9.89
CA SER A 192 -9.09 14.03 11.33
C SER A 192 -7.93 14.95 11.69
N ALA A 193 -6.80 14.85 10.99
CA ALA A 193 -5.65 15.72 11.20
C ALA A 193 -5.96 17.21 10.99
N LYS A 194 -6.92 17.55 10.13
CA LYS A 194 -7.40 18.94 9.97
C LYS A 194 -8.23 19.38 11.17
N ARG A 195 -9.17 18.54 11.64
CA ARG A 195 -9.99 18.83 12.82
C ARG A 195 -9.13 19.03 14.07
N LEU A 196 -8.18 18.14 14.32
CA LEU A 196 -7.25 18.24 15.45
C LEU A 196 -6.46 19.56 15.43
N ARG A 197 -5.93 19.95 14.25
CA ARG A 197 -5.20 21.22 14.11
C ARG A 197 -6.06 22.45 14.34
N ASN A 198 -7.35 22.39 14.01
CA ASN A 198 -8.29 23.49 14.18
C ASN A 198 -8.91 23.53 15.59
N GLY A 199 -8.63 22.55 16.45
CA GLY A 199 -9.30 22.41 17.75
C GLY A 199 -10.78 22.00 17.64
N GLU A 200 -11.19 21.42 16.51
CA GLU A 200 -12.55 20.95 16.22
C GLU A 200 -12.74 19.47 16.53
N GLY A 201 -11.70 18.80 17.09
CA GLY A 201 -11.77 17.40 17.51
C GLY A 201 -12.66 17.22 18.73
N ASP A 202 -13.14 16.00 18.93
CA ASP A 202 -13.92 15.58 20.11
C ASP A 202 -13.08 15.46 21.39
N GLY A 203 -11.78 15.75 21.30
CA GLY A 203 -10.82 15.73 22.41
C GLY A 203 -10.16 14.36 22.64
N GLU A 204 -10.53 13.35 21.88
CA GLU A 204 -9.89 12.03 21.91
C GLU A 204 -8.92 11.88 20.72
N GLU A 205 -7.65 11.57 21.01
CA GLU A 205 -6.64 11.20 20.01
C GLU A 205 -6.36 9.70 20.13
N ILE A 206 -6.74 8.93 19.10
CA ILE A 206 -6.60 7.47 19.07
C ILE A 206 -5.62 7.11 17.96
N GLN A 207 -4.53 6.42 18.31
CA GLN A 207 -3.67 5.79 17.34
C GLN A 207 -4.38 4.56 16.76
N THR A 208 -4.62 4.54 15.47
CA THR A 208 -5.36 3.48 14.80
C THR A 208 -4.51 2.85 13.70
N SER A 209 -4.31 1.54 13.76
CA SER A 209 -3.72 0.75 12.68
C SER A 209 -4.81 0.09 11.86
N ALA A 210 -4.69 0.12 10.52
CA ALA A 210 -5.62 -0.53 9.61
C ALA A 210 -4.86 -1.35 8.57
N ALA A 211 -5.11 -2.66 8.52
CA ALA A 211 -4.48 -3.58 7.59
C ALA A 211 -5.50 -4.38 6.79
N VAL A 212 -5.30 -4.50 5.48
CA VAL A 212 -6.05 -5.40 4.60
C VAL A 212 -5.08 -6.23 3.79
N MET A 213 -5.25 -7.54 3.81
CA MET A 213 -4.42 -8.48 3.08
C MET A 213 -5.24 -9.33 2.12
N VAL A 214 -4.92 -9.24 0.82
CA VAL A 214 -5.51 -10.09 -0.23
C VAL A 214 -4.42 -10.99 -0.80
N PHE A 215 -4.45 -12.28 -0.45
CA PHE A 215 -3.42 -13.23 -0.85
C PHE A 215 -4.00 -14.60 -1.23
N ARG A 216 -3.20 -15.40 -1.93
CA ARG A 216 -3.58 -16.78 -2.27
C ARG A 216 -3.35 -17.68 -1.06
N SER A 217 -4.44 -18.26 -0.53
CA SER A 217 -4.38 -19.22 0.56
C SER A 217 -4.15 -20.64 0.04
N LEU A 218 -3.40 -21.44 0.80
CA LEU A 218 -3.24 -22.88 0.59
C LEU A 218 -4.32 -23.71 1.30
N LYS A 219 -5.25 -23.08 2.05
CA LYS A 219 -6.36 -23.79 2.70
C LYS A 219 -7.20 -24.52 1.64
N GLY A 220 -7.41 -25.82 1.85
CA GLY A 220 -8.17 -26.71 0.95
C GLY A 220 -7.33 -27.44 -0.10
N LYS A 221 -6.07 -27.12 -0.30
CA LYS A 221 -5.15 -27.95 -1.08
C LYS A 221 -4.28 -28.76 -0.13
N LYS A 222 -4.36 -30.11 -0.18
CA LYS A 222 -3.35 -30.96 0.44
C LYS A 222 -2.02 -30.59 -0.22
N LEU A 223 -1.10 -30.00 0.54
CA LEU A 223 0.28 -29.85 0.12
C LEU A 223 0.83 -31.26 -0.14
N LYS A 224 1.16 -31.56 -1.40
CA LYS A 224 2.10 -32.62 -1.66
C LYS A 224 3.46 -32.06 -1.21
N VAL A 225 3.84 -32.35 0.03
CA VAL A 225 5.21 -32.16 0.48
C VAL A 225 6.04 -33.13 -0.37
N ASN A 226 6.80 -32.59 -1.31
CA ASN A 226 7.85 -33.34 -1.97
C ASN A 226 8.93 -33.53 -0.89
N GLU A 227 8.88 -34.68 -0.21
CA GLU A 227 10.04 -35.23 0.49
C GLU A 227 11.08 -35.59 -0.58
N GLN A 228 11.92 -34.63 -0.93
CA GLN A 228 13.19 -34.92 -1.55
C GLN A 228 14.22 -35.03 -0.44
N ARG A 229 14.53 -36.31 -0.15
CA ARG A 229 15.77 -36.70 0.55
C ARG A 229 17.00 -36.31 -0.25
#